data_879116bb03779e42ba154d2e7e25eaff
#
_entry.id   879116bb03779e42ba154d2e7e25eaff
#
_cell.length_a   1.000
_cell.length_b   1.000
_cell.length_c   1.000
_cell.angle_alpha   90.00
_cell.angle_beta   90.00
_cell.angle_gamma   90.00
#
_symmetry.space_group_name_H-M   'P 1'
#
loop_
_entity.id
_entity.type
_entity.pdbx_description
1 polymer ?
#
loop_
_entity_poly.entity_id
_entity_poly.type
_entity_poly.pdbx_seq_one_letter_code
_entity_poly.pdbx_strand_id
1 'polypeptide(L)'
;MLVEHPDIEAFRKAALTCPLPPAVELIGERWAFLILRGALNGLQHFEQFQAGLGIARNILSNRLTRLVEGGILERRPDPDDRRKVVYSLTEKGEALLPVVLALRQWGEDWGHGRQDIVLADTRDGKPVRRITVQA
;
A
#
# COMPACT_ATOMS: atom_id res chain seq x y z
N MET A 1 -5.19 18.56 -16.98
CA MET A 1 -5.11 19.91 -17.59
C MET A 1 -3.66 20.27 -17.84
N LEU A 2 -3.34 20.69 -19.04
CA LEU A 2 -1.99 21.07 -19.42
C LEU A 2 -1.86 22.58 -19.41
N VAL A 3 -0.77 23.06 -18.80
CA VAL A 3 -0.43 24.48 -18.80
C VAL A 3 0.48 24.74 -20.00
N GLU A 4 0.09 25.67 -20.86
CA GLU A 4 0.80 25.94 -22.11
C GLU A 4 2.19 26.53 -21.88
N HIS A 5 2.32 27.40 -20.87
CA HIS A 5 3.59 27.99 -20.47
C HIS A 5 3.79 27.84 -18.96
N PRO A 6 4.32 26.71 -18.49
CA PRO A 6 4.47 26.50 -17.07
C PRO A 6 5.53 27.42 -16.46
N ASP A 7 5.22 27.97 -15.29
CA ASP A 7 6.20 28.71 -14.48
C ASP A 7 7.03 27.70 -13.69
N ILE A 8 8.23 27.45 -14.17
CA ILE A 8 9.13 26.44 -13.60
C ILE A 8 9.55 26.80 -12.18
N GLU A 9 9.78 28.09 -11.91
CA GLU A 9 10.19 28.54 -10.57
C GLU A 9 9.07 28.34 -9.55
N ALA A 10 7.84 28.68 -9.91
CA ALA A 10 6.67 28.45 -9.05
C ALA A 10 6.46 26.96 -8.81
N PHE A 11 6.62 26.12 -9.83
CA PHE A 11 6.53 24.67 -9.70
C PHE A 11 7.57 24.15 -8.71
N ARG A 12 8.83 24.57 -8.83
CA ARG A 12 9.91 24.13 -7.94
C ARG A 12 9.63 24.51 -6.49
N LYS A 13 9.14 25.74 -6.25
CA LYS A 13 8.76 26.18 -4.89
C LYS A 13 7.65 25.32 -4.31
N ALA A 14 6.60 25.08 -5.10
CA ALA A 14 5.49 24.25 -4.66
C ALA A 14 5.94 22.80 -4.39
N ALA A 15 6.86 22.29 -5.20
CA ALA A 15 7.38 20.93 -5.05
C ALA A 15 8.15 20.72 -3.74
N LEU A 16 8.77 21.76 -3.19
CA LEU A 16 9.53 21.64 -1.93
C LEU A 16 8.64 21.24 -0.74
N THR A 17 7.37 21.61 -0.77
CA THR A 17 6.42 21.32 0.30
C THR A 17 5.31 20.37 -0.14
N CYS A 18 5.40 19.82 -1.35
CA CYS A 18 4.42 18.86 -1.87
C CYS A 18 4.49 17.57 -1.07
N PRO A 19 3.34 17.04 -0.61
CA PRO A 19 3.31 15.78 0.14
C PRO A 19 3.54 14.53 -0.73
N LEU A 20 3.47 14.65 -2.06
CA LEU A 20 3.58 13.49 -2.94
C LEU A 20 4.96 12.83 -2.91
N PRO A 21 6.11 13.55 -3.01
CA PRO A 21 7.41 12.90 -2.97
C PRO A 21 7.67 12.09 -1.69
N PRO A 22 7.41 12.59 -0.47
CA PRO A 22 7.58 11.77 0.73
C PRO A 22 6.68 10.54 0.75
N ALA A 23 5.45 10.67 0.27
CA ALA A 23 4.51 9.54 0.19
C ALA A 23 5.03 8.47 -0.76
N VAL A 24 5.49 8.87 -1.95
CA VAL A 24 6.04 7.94 -2.93
C VAL A 24 7.30 7.28 -2.39
N GLU A 25 8.15 8.02 -1.69
CA GLU A 25 9.37 7.47 -1.09
C GLU A 25 9.05 6.38 -0.05
N LEU A 26 7.98 6.56 0.71
CA LEU A 26 7.58 5.59 1.72
C LEU A 26 6.96 4.32 1.13
N ILE A 27 6.09 4.45 0.13
CA ILE A 27 5.29 3.33 -0.40
C ILE A 27 5.55 3.01 -1.87
N GLY A 28 6.28 3.84 -2.60
CA GLY A 28 6.37 3.80 -4.05
C GLY A 28 7.33 2.75 -4.59
N GLU A 29 7.32 1.54 -4.04
CA GLU A 29 8.09 0.44 -4.57
C GLU A 29 7.23 -0.83 -4.55
N ARG A 30 7.61 -1.80 -5.36
CA ARG A 30 6.83 -3.01 -5.63
C ARG A 30 6.36 -3.73 -4.38
N TRP A 31 7.29 -4.02 -3.46
CA TRP A 31 6.98 -4.86 -2.31
C TRP A 31 6.10 -4.17 -1.28
N ALA A 32 6.23 -2.85 -1.13
CA ALA A 32 5.36 -2.10 -0.22
C ALA A 32 3.90 -2.25 -0.62
N PHE A 33 3.56 -2.09 -1.90
CA PHE A 33 2.19 -2.27 -2.39
C PHE A 33 1.70 -3.71 -2.22
N LEU A 34 2.55 -4.69 -2.48
CA LEU A 34 2.16 -6.10 -2.34
C LEU A 34 1.95 -6.48 -0.88
N ILE A 35 2.77 -5.95 0.03
CA ILE A 35 2.59 -6.14 1.47
C ILE A 35 1.29 -5.48 1.93
N LEU A 36 1.02 -4.25 1.48
CA LEU A 36 -0.24 -3.55 1.79
C LEU A 36 -1.45 -4.38 1.35
N ARG A 37 -1.43 -4.88 0.13
CA ARG A 37 -2.51 -5.75 -0.36
C ARG A 37 -2.69 -6.98 0.53
N GLY A 38 -1.58 -7.62 0.90
CA GLY A 38 -1.60 -8.76 1.81
C GLY A 38 -2.22 -8.42 3.15
N ALA A 39 -1.80 -7.32 3.75
CA ALA A 39 -2.32 -6.86 5.04
C ALA A 39 -3.82 -6.51 4.96
N LEU A 40 -4.25 -5.87 3.89
CA LEU A 40 -5.67 -5.57 3.64
C LEU A 40 -6.51 -6.86 3.51
N ASN A 41 -5.88 -7.94 3.10
CA ASN A 41 -6.53 -9.25 2.97
C ASN A 41 -6.31 -10.16 4.19
N GLY A 42 -5.78 -9.62 5.28
CA GLY A 42 -5.71 -10.33 6.55
C GLY A 42 -4.39 -11.03 6.85
N LEU A 43 -3.37 -10.89 6.00
CA LEU A 43 -2.04 -11.42 6.33
C LEU A 43 -1.47 -10.63 7.50
N GLN A 44 -0.95 -11.32 8.52
CA GLN A 44 -0.49 -10.71 9.75
C GLN A 44 0.89 -11.20 10.19
N HIS A 45 1.28 -12.42 9.84
CA HIS A 45 2.52 -13.02 10.28
C HIS A 45 3.57 -13.00 9.18
N PHE A 46 4.84 -12.93 9.59
CA PHE A 46 5.96 -12.91 8.67
C PHE A 46 5.89 -14.05 7.65
N GLU A 47 5.62 -15.26 8.12
CA GLU A 47 5.55 -16.46 7.27
C GLU A 47 4.39 -16.39 6.27
N GLN A 48 3.28 -15.76 6.65
CA GLN A 48 2.14 -15.58 5.75
C GLN A 48 2.50 -14.65 4.60
N PHE A 49 3.16 -13.52 4.91
CA PHE A 49 3.63 -12.60 3.87
C PHE A 49 4.66 -13.27 2.98
N GLN A 50 5.61 -13.99 3.57
CA GLN A 50 6.65 -14.66 2.80
C GLN A 50 6.06 -15.70 1.83
N ALA A 51 5.17 -16.54 2.32
CA ALA A 51 4.53 -17.58 1.51
C ALA A 51 3.58 -16.98 0.47
N GLY A 52 2.77 -16.01 0.87
CA GLY A 52 1.76 -15.41 0.00
C GLY A 52 2.32 -14.55 -1.10
N LEU A 53 3.47 -13.90 -0.86
CA LEU A 53 4.09 -13.00 -1.83
C LEU A 53 5.26 -13.63 -2.59
N GLY A 54 5.81 -14.74 -2.10
CA GLY A 54 7.00 -15.32 -2.71
C GLY A 54 8.25 -14.43 -2.60
N ILE A 55 8.31 -13.64 -1.55
CA ILE A 55 9.37 -12.65 -1.35
C ILE A 55 10.54 -13.25 -0.57
N ALA A 56 11.76 -12.83 -0.92
CA ALA A 56 12.95 -13.22 -0.17
C ALA A 56 12.89 -12.69 1.27
N ARG A 57 13.33 -13.53 2.21
CA ARG A 57 13.22 -13.25 3.65
C ARG A 57 13.85 -11.91 4.06
N ASN A 58 15.05 -11.63 3.56
CA ASN A 58 15.77 -10.39 3.91
C ASN A 58 15.07 -9.14 3.33
N ILE A 59 14.48 -9.25 2.16
CA ILE A 59 13.75 -8.14 1.54
C ILE A 59 12.45 -7.88 2.33
N LEU A 60 11.71 -8.93 2.66
CA LEU A 60 10.49 -8.81 3.45
C LEU A 60 10.78 -8.17 4.80
N SER A 61 11.80 -8.64 5.52
CA SER A 61 12.20 -8.09 6.81
C SER A 61 12.49 -6.59 6.71
N ASN A 62 13.24 -6.17 5.69
CA ASN A 62 13.56 -4.77 5.45
C ASN A 62 12.30 -3.94 5.18
N ARG A 63 11.42 -4.42 4.31
CA ARG A 63 10.20 -3.69 3.93
C ARG A 63 9.21 -3.58 5.08
N LEU A 64 9.01 -4.65 5.85
CA LEU A 64 8.16 -4.60 7.04
C LEU A 64 8.69 -3.59 8.06
N THR A 65 10.00 -3.57 8.29
CA THR A 65 10.62 -2.60 9.19
C THR A 65 10.37 -1.18 8.73
N ARG A 66 10.55 -0.90 7.46
CA ARG A 66 10.30 0.45 6.89
C ARG A 66 8.84 0.87 7.01
N LEU A 67 7.92 -0.05 6.79
CA LEU A 67 6.49 0.25 6.92
C LEU A 67 6.09 0.48 8.38
N VAL A 68 6.70 -0.22 9.32
CA VAL A 68 6.50 0.01 10.75
C VAL A 68 7.07 1.39 11.14
N GLU A 69 8.28 1.70 10.74
CA GLU A 69 8.90 3.00 11.01
C GLU A 69 8.10 4.16 10.43
N GLY A 70 7.51 3.96 9.26
CA GLY A 70 6.65 4.94 8.61
C GLY A 70 5.24 5.04 9.18
N GLY A 71 4.91 4.21 10.17
CA GLY A 71 3.59 4.22 10.79
C GLY A 71 2.47 3.59 9.98
N ILE A 72 2.81 2.86 8.92
CA ILE A 72 1.84 2.16 8.06
C ILE A 72 1.38 0.86 8.71
N LEU A 73 2.32 0.14 9.30
CA LEU A 73 2.08 -1.09 10.05
C LEU A 73 2.46 -0.88 11.50
N GLU A 74 1.83 -1.64 12.35
CA GLU A 74 2.14 -1.77 13.75
C GLU A 74 2.61 -3.19 14.02
N ARG A 75 3.64 -3.33 14.83
CA ARG A 75 4.24 -4.61 15.17
C ARG A 75 3.98 -4.90 16.64
N ARG A 76 3.32 -6.01 16.93
CA ARG A 76 3.02 -6.44 18.32
C ARG A 76 3.29 -7.93 18.50
N PRO A 77 3.56 -8.38 19.73
CA PRO A 77 3.57 -9.82 20.02
C PRO A 77 2.20 -10.42 19.73
N ASP A 78 2.19 -11.65 19.21
CA ASP A 78 0.93 -12.36 19.01
C ASP A 78 0.34 -12.72 20.39
N PRO A 79 -0.93 -12.38 20.68
CA PRO A 79 -1.54 -12.71 21.96
C PRO A 79 -1.67 -14.22 22.20
N ASP A 80 -1.73 -15.03 21.14
CA ASP A 80 -1.85 -16.47 21.24
C ASP A 80 -0.51 -17.20 21.26
N ASP A 81 0.55 -16.58 20.73
CA ASP A 81 1.90 -17.14 20.74
C ASP A 81 2.93 -16.00 20.78
N ARG A 82 3.46 -15.75 21.96
CA ARG A 82 4.41 -14.65 22.21
C ARG A 82 5.74 -14.78 21.46
N ARG A 83 6.03 -15.93 20.88
CA ARG A 83 7.22 -16.14 20.06
C ARG A 83 7.03 -15.57 18.65
N LYS A 84 5.79 -15.29 18.29
CA LYS A 84 5.42 -14.71 16.99
C LYS A 84 5.10 -13.23 17.12
N VAL A 85 5.17 -12.55 16.00
CA VAL A 85 4.84 -11.13 15.87
C VAL A 85 3.70 -10.98 14.92
N VAL A 86 2.77 -10.08 15.24
CA VAL A 86 1.65 -9.69 14.38
C VAL A 86 1.94 -8.31 13.81
N TYR A 87 1.81 -8.20 12.50
CA TYR A 87 1.83 -6.92 11.79
C TYR A 87 0.40 -6.54 11.44
N SER A 88 -0.03 -5.37 11.84
CA SER A 88 -1.39 -4.88 11.61
C SER A 88 -1.35 -3.50 10.98
N LEU A 89 -2.32 -3.22 10.11
CA LEU A 89 -2.46 -1.88 9.55
C LEU A 89 -2.86 -0.90 10.65
N THR A 90 -2.17 0.23 10.66
CA THR A 90 -2.57 1.39 11.45
C THR A 90 -3.69 2.15 10.72
N GLU A 91 -4.26 3.16 11.38
CA GLU A 91 -5.20 4.07 10.71
C GLU A 91 -4.56 4.71 9.47
N LYS A 92 -3.29 5.12 9.59
CA LYS A 92 -2.52 5.66 8.46
C LYS A 92 -2.38 4.64 7.34
N GLY A 93 -2.12 3.37 7.68
CA GLY A 93 -2.02 2.29 6.70
C GLY A 93 -3.35 1.99 6.02
N GLU A 94 -4.43 1.97 6.77
CA GLU A 94 -5.78 1.75 6.20
C GLU A 94 -6.20 2.87 5.25
N ALA A 95 -5.74 4.10 5.50
CA ALA A 95 -5.98 5.23 4.63
C ALA A 95 -5.34 5.08 3.24
N LEU A 96 -4.46 4.10 3.05
CA LEU A 96 -3.88 3.78 1.75
C LEU A 96 -4.77 2.87 0.89
N LEU A 97 -5.87 2.36 1.43
CA LEU A 97 -6.78 1.52 0.65
C LEU A 97 -7.21 2.16 -0.68
N PRO A 98 -7.64 3.42 -0.73
CA PRO A 98 -7.99 4.05 -2.01
C PRO A 98 -6.83 4.09 -3.01
N VAL A 99 -5.60 4.25 -2.53
CA VAL A 99 -4.41 4.28 -3.40
C VAL A 99 -4.19 2.92 -4.05
N VAL A 100 -4.24 1.84 -3.25
CA VAL A 100 -4.08 0.47 -3.75
C VAL A 100 -5.18 0.13 -4.75
N LEU A 101 -6.42 0.46 -4.42
CA LEU A 101 -7.57 0.18 -5.29
C LEU A 101 -7.51 0.97 -6.60
N ALA A 102 -7.13 2.24 -6.54
CA ALA A 102 -6.99 3.07 -7.73
C ALA A 102 -5.92 2.51 -8.67
N LEU A 103 -4.79 2.07 -8.12
CA LEU A 103 -3.74 1.49 -8.94
C LEU A 103 -4.18 0.16 -9.57
N ARG A 104 -4.85 -0.69 -8.79
CA ARG A 104 -5.40 -1.96 -9.30
C ARG A 104 -6.43 -1.71 -10.42
N GLN A 105 -7.33 -0.75 -10.21
CA GLN A 105 -8.34 -0.37 -11.18
C GLN A 105 -7.69 0.12 -12.49
N TRP A 106 -6.66 0.95 -12.39
CA TRP A 106 -5.92 1.40 -13.57
C TRP A 106 -5.32 0.21 -14.32
N GLY A 107 -4.74 -0.75 -13.58
CA GLY A 107 -4.17 -1.96 -14.17
C GLY A 107 -5.21 -2.78 -14.93
N GLU A 108 -6.40 -2.95 -14.36
CA GLU A 108 -7.50 -3.67 -15.01
C GLU A 108 -7.99 -2.93 -16.26
N ASP A 109 -8.19 -1.63 -16.17
CA ASP A 109 -8.71 -0.83 -17.28
C ASP A 109 -7.78 -0.85 -18.49
N TRP A 110 -6.49 -0.97 -18.27
CA TRP A 110 -5.48 -0.98 -19.33
C TRP A 110 -4.95 -2.36 -19.67
N GLY A 111 -5.66 -3.41 -19.23
CA GLY A 111 -5.39 -4.77 -19.67
C GLY A 111 -4.17 -5.45 -19.03
N HIS A 112 -3.76 -4.98 -17.85
CA HIS A 112 -2.61 -5.56 -17.12
C HIS A 112 -2.99 -6.72 -16.22
N GLY A 113 -4.15 -7.29 -16.40
CA GLY A 113 -4.60 -8.46 -15.67
C GLY A 113 -6.07 -8.38 -15.31
N ARG A 114 -6.61 -9.52 -14.92
CA ARG A 114 -7.98 -9.65 -14.44
C ARG A 114 -8.02 -10.72 -13.39
N GLN A 115 -8.60 -10.40 -12.24
CA GLN A 115 -8.74 -11.39 -11.18
C GLN A 115 -10.05 -12.14 -11.31
N ASP A 116 -9.97 -13.46 -11.41
CA ASP A 116 -11.13 -14.34 -11.35
C ASP A 116 -11.54 -14.59 -9.89
N ILE A 117 -10.56 -14.53 -8.97
CA ILE A 117 -10.81 -14.61 -7.52
C ILE A 117 -10.77 -13.19 -6.97
N VAL A 118 -11.90 -12.75 -6.44
CA VAL A 118 -11.98 -11.41 -5.83
C VAL A 118 -11.44 -11.48 -4.41
N LEU A 119 -10.36 -10.73 -4.17
CA LEU A 119 -9.83 -10.56 -2.83
C LEU A 119 -10.69 -9.56 -2.06
N ALA A 120 -10.68 -9.69 -0.73
CA ALA A 120 -11.39 -8.73 0.10
C ALA A 120 -10.75 -7.34 -0.03
N ASP A 121 -11.56 -6.36 -0.35
CA ASP A 121 -11.10 -4.98 -0.52
C ASP A 121 -11.27 -4.17 0.76
N THR A 122 -12.04 -4.69 1.72
CA THR A 122 -12.33 -4.01 2.98
C THR A 122 -12.35 -5.03 4.11
N ARG A 123 -12.31 -4.54 5.35
CA ARG A 123 -12.39 -5.40 6.55
C ARG A 123 -13.66 -6.23 6.62
N ASP A 124 -14.75 -5.74 6.07
CA ASP A 124 -16.04 -6.45 6.07
C ASP A 124 -16.18 -7.42 4.88
N GLY A 125 -15.14 -7.54 4.07
CA GLY A 125 -15.12 -8.43 2.92
C GLY A 125 -15.99 -8.00 1.75
N LYS A 126 -16.56 -6.79 1.80
CA LYS A 126 -17.40 -6.27 0.72
C LYS A 126 -16.56 -5.63 -0.37
N PRO A 127 -16.95 -5.78 -1.64
CA PRO A 127 -16.24 -5.12 -2.74
C PRO A 127 -16.40 -3.61 -2.65
N VAL A 128 -15.32 -2.91 -2.96
CA VAL A 128 -15.31 -1.44 -3.01
C VAL A 128 -15.76 -1.00 -4.40
N ARG A 129 -16.55 0.07 -4.46
CA ARG A 129 -16.96 0.67 -5.72
C ARG A 129 -15.76 1.26 -6.45
N ARG A 130 -15.91 1.40 -7.77
CA ARG A 130 -14.90 2.07 -8.59
C ARG A 130 -14.58 3.44 -8.04
N ILE A 131 -13.28 3.74 -8.01
CA ILE A 131 -12.79 5.06 -7.64
C ILE A 131 -12.87 5.96 -8.86
N THR A 132 -13.43 7.14 -8.69
CA THR A 132 -13.53 8.15 -9.75
C THR A 132 -13.04 9.48 -9.21
N VAL A 133 -12.48 10.29 -10.10
CA VAL A 133 -12.11 11.66 -9.79
C VAL A 133 -13.22 12.56 -10.29
N GLN A 134 -13.75 13.36 -9.40
CA GLN A 134 -14.77 14.35 -9.75
C GLN A 134 -14.09 15.66 -10.12
N ALA A 135 -14.52 16.22 -11.24
CA ALA A 135 -13.99 17.50 -11.68
C ALA A 135 -14.60 18.67 -10.89
#